data_465b7a07adf3f9e38f6834abdf197140
#
_entry.id   465b7a07adf3f9e38f6834abdf197140
#
_cell.length_a   1.000
_cell.length_b   1.000
_cell.length_c   1.000
_cell.angle_alpha   90.00
_cell.angle_beta   90.00
_cell.angle_gamma   90.00
#
_symmetry.space_group_name_H-M   'P 1'
#
loop_
_entity.id
_entity.type
_entity.pdbx_description
1 polymer ?
#
loop_
_entity_poly.entity_id
_entity_poly.type
_entity_poly.pdbx_seq_one_letter_code
_entity_poly.pdbx_strand_id
1 'polypeptide(L)'
;MYTVTSADGTKIAYDRYGEGPAVILVGGALGYRKFKVMEQIAAGLSEHCTVINYDRRGRGDSGPAGPASVEREVEDLAALIETVNGRASLWGYSSGSAVALRAAAAGLSVEKLALYEAPFKTDPDAKFPRDDYATRLELLIAADDRMGAAKHFLRNVGMPGTMVAVMSLVPMFKRFGANGHTLMFDYLALGDQNMHGSPLRAEEWASVSCPTLVVYGSKTYPSLKHASRSLADALPNATLRELPGQKHAVKPSAIVPVIGEFVAGATVVA
;
A
#
# COMPACT_ATOMS: atom_id res chain seq x y z
N MET A 1 -13.77 12.67 10.57
CA MET A 1 -13.55 11.22 10.74
C MET A 1 -14.88 10.49 10.65
N TYR A 2 -14.95 9.46 9.85
CA TYR A 2 -16.08 8.55 9.67
C TYR A 2 -15.64 7.13 9.98
N THR A 3 -16.57 6.23 10.11
CA THR A 3 -16.30 4.79 10.23
C THR A 3 -17.25 3.99 9.36
N VAL A 4 -16.76 2.90 8.77
CA VAL A 4 -17.56 1.87 8.12
C VAL A 4 -17.33 0.53 8.82
N THR A 5 -18.28 -0.38 8.74
CA THR A 5 -18.15 -1.71 9.33
C THR A 5 -17.80 -2.71 8.23
N SER A 6 -16.67 -3.38 8.38
CA SER A 6 -16.24 -4.49 7.52
C SER A 6 -17.10 -5.73 7.72
N ALA A 7 -17.01 -6.70 6.83
CA ALA A 7 -17.83 -7.91 6.85
C ALA A 7 -17.69 -8.72 8.15
N ASP A 8 -16.53 -8.68 8.81
CA ASP A 8 -16.28 -9.35 10.09
C ASP A 8 -16.66 -8.51 11.32
N GLY A 9 -17.29 -7.34 11.12
CA GLY A 9 -17.67 -6.42 12.20
C GLY A 9 -16.58 -5.41 12.60
N THR A 10 -15.38 -5.49 12.03
CA THR A 10 -14.29 -4.54 12.31
C THR A 10 -14.67 -3.14 11.84
N LYS A 11 -14.47 -2.14 12.70
CA LYS A 11 -14.68 -0.72 12.34
C LYS A 11 -13.46 -0.19 11.63
N ILE A 12 -13.65 0.34 10.43
CA ILE A 12 -12.61 0.95 9.62
C ILE A 12 -12.81 2.47 9.63
N ALA A 13 -11.82 3.19 10.19
CA ALA A 13 -11.84 4.63 10.31
C ALA A 13 -11.29 5.28 9.03
N TYR A 14 -11.98 6.31 8.54
CA TYR A 14 -11.56 7.05 7.37
C TYR A 14 -11.92 8.54 7.45
N ASP A 15 -11.23 9.32 6.65
CA ASP A 15 -11.59 10.71 6.36
C ASP A 15 -11.98 10.81 4.88
N ARG A 16 -12.94 11.70 4.59
CA ARG A 16 -13.43 11.98 3.23
C ARG A 16 -13.15 13.44 2.92
N TYR A 17 -12.63 13.69 1.73
CA TYR A 17 -12.28 15.02 1.22
C TYR A 17 -12.76 15.18 -0.21
N GLY A 18 -13.08 16.42 -0.62
CA GLY A 18 -13.38 16.81 -1.99
C GLY A 18 -14.65 16.19 -2.58
N GLU A 19 -14.84 16.48 -3.86
CA GLU A 19 -15.94 15.98 -4.68
C GLU A 19 -15.41 15.57 -6.06
N GLY A 20 -16.09 14.66 -6.75
CA GLY A 20 -15.70 14.14 -8.07
C GLY A 20 -15.51 12.61 -8.06
N PRO A 21 -14.77 12.06 -9.05
CA PRO A 21 -14.48 10.63 -9.12
C PRO A 21 -13.84 10.11 -7.83
N ALA A 22 -14.34 8.98 -7.32
CA ALA A 22 -13.87 8.45 -6.04
C ALA A 22 -12.50 7.80 -6.16
N VAL A 23 -11.61 8.07 -5.21
CA VAL A 23 -10.32 7.38 -5.04
C VAL A 23 -10.08 7.02 -3.59
N ILE A 24 -9.72 5.76 -3.33
CA ILE A 24 -9.36 5.25 -2.00
C ILE A 24 -7.84 5.11 -1.93
N LEU A 25 -7.24 5.71 -0.90
CA LEU A 25 -5.80 5.68 -0.68
C LEU A 25 -5.40 4.50 0.21
N VAL A 26 -4.74 3.50 -0.36
CA VAL A 26 -4.30 2.29 0.34
C VAL A 26 -2.85 2.47 0.80
N GLY A 27 -2.65 2.81 2.06
CA GLY A 27 -1.34 3.09 2.64
C GLY A 27 -0.44 1.86 2.77
N GLY A 28 0.88 2.06 2.71
CA GLY A 28 1.88 1.02 2.87
C GLY A 28 2.10 0.55 4.31
N ALA A 29 3.11 -0.29 4.49
CA ALA A 29 3.47 -0.87 5.78
C ALA A 29 3.67 0.20 6.87
N LEU A 30 3.16 -0.08 8.06
CA LEU A 30 3.23 0.79 9.24
C LEU A 30 2.53 2.17 9.09
N GLY A 31 2.08 2.52 7.88
CA GLY A 31 1.38 3.78 7.59
C GLY A 31 -0.03 3.81 8.19
N TYR A 32 -0.54 5.02 8.44
CA TYR A 32 -1.92 5.30 8.86
C TYR A 32 -2.39 6.61 8.24
N ARG A 33 -3.70 6.89 8.25
CA ARG A 33 -4.29 8.02 7.50
C ARG A 33 -3.74 9.39 7.89
N LYS A 34 -3.36 9.60 9.17
CA LYS A 34 -2.75 10.85 9.67
C LYS A 34 -1.23 10.91 9.46
N PHE A 35 -0.67 10.01 8.67
CA PHE A 35 0.72 10.12 8.25
C PHE A 35 0.84 11.28 7.27
N LYS A 36 1.71 12.25 7.57
CA LYS A 36 1.78 13.53 6.87
C LYS A 36 1.75 13.43 5.33
N VAL A 37 2.45 12.45 4.76
CA VAL A 37 2.46 12.25 3.31
C VAL A 37 1.08 11.83 2.78
N MET A 38 0.35 11.00 3.52
CA MET A 38 -1.00 10.56 3.12
C MET A 38 -1.99 11.72 3.20
N GLU A 39 -1.92 12.55 4.25
CA GLU A 39 -2.74 13.76 4.37
C GLU A 39 -2.47 14.75 3.23
N GLN A 40 -1.21 14.96 2.87
CA GLN A 40 -0.83 15.85 1.78
C GLN A 40 -1.29 15.33 0.41
N ILE A 41 -1.21 14.02 0.17
CA ILE A 41 -1.73 13.42 -1.06
C ILE A 41 -3.27 13.52 -1.09
N ALA A 42 -3.94 13.22 0.02
CA ALA A 42 -5.38 13.35 0.12
C ALA A 42 -5.85 14.81 -0.15
N ALA A 43 -5.18 15.79 0.45
CA ALA A 43 -5.47 17.20 0.23
C ALA A 43 -5.29 17.61 -1.22
N GLY A 44 -4.17 17.22 -1.86
CA GLY A 44 -3.93 17.58 -3.26
C GLY A 44 -4.90 16.92 -4.25
N LEU A 45 -5.30 15.66 -4.00
CA LEU A 45 -6.29 14.97 -4.84
C LEU A 45 -7.71 15.49 -4.63
N SER A 46 -8.03 16.04 -3.46
CA SER A 46 -9.37 16.50 -3.12
C SER A 46 -9.85 17.70 -3.94
N GLU A 47 -8.96 18.35 -4.66
CA GLU A 47 -9.31 19.43 -5.60
C GLU A 47 -10.12 18.93 -6.82
N HIS A 48 -9.99 17.62 -7.14
CA HIS A 48 -10.59 17.04 -8.34
C HIS A 48 -11.27 15.68 -8.09
N CYS A 49 -11.15 15.12 -6.89
CA CYS A 49 -11.62 13.79 -6.55
C CYS A 49 -12.35 13.77 -5.21
N THR A 50 -13.29 12.84 -5.06
CA THR A 50 -13.71 12.38 -3.73
C THR A 50 -12.65 11.41 -3.21
N VAL A 51 -11.91 11.82 -2.18
CA VAL A 51 -10.80 11.04 -1.62
C VAL A 51 -11.20 10.38 -0.32
N ILE A 52 -11.01 9.07 -0.23
CA ILE A 52 -11.11 8.30 1.00
C ILE A 52 -9.70 7.96 1.47
N ASN A 53 -9.29 8.53 2.60
CA ASN A 53 -8.03 8.22 3.26
C ASN A 53 -8.34 7.49 4.56
N TYR A 54 -7.95 6.21 4.68
CA TYR A 54 -8.37 5.34 5.77
C TYR A 54 -7.20 4.73 6.54
N ASP A 55 -7.48 4.34 7.76
CA ASP A 55 -6.59 3.48 8.54
C ASP A 55 -6.88 2.02 8.19
N ARG A 56 -5.88 1.29 7.68
CA ARG A 56 -5.99 -0.16 7.52
C ARG A 56 -6.27 -0.79 8.89
N ARG A 57 -6.95 -1.94 8.91
CA ARG A 57 -7.30 -2.64 10.15
C ARG A 57 -6.12 -2.77 11.11
N GLY A 58 -6.35 -2.60 12.40
CA GLY A 58 -5.33 -2.61 13.44
C GLY A 58 -4.46 -1.36 13.51
N ARG A 59 -4.70 -0.32 12.68
CA ARG A 59 -3.91 0.90 12.64
C ARG A 59 -4.75 2.12 12.99
N GLY A 60 -4.10 3.14 13.54
CA GLY A 60 -4.72 4.43 13.82
C GLY A 60 -5.99 4.32 14.66
N ASP A 61 -7.12 4.77 14.13
CA ASP A 61 -8.42 4.75 14.80
C ASP A 61 -9.33 3.59 14.30
N SER A 62 -8.82 2.69 13.42
CA SER A 62 -9.52 1.48 13.02
C SER A 62 -9.52 0.43 14.13
N GLY A 63 -10.52 -0.45 14.10
CA GLY A 63 -10.67 -1.55 15.06
C GLY A 63 -9.52 -2.57 15.00
N PRO A 64 -9.51 -3.55 15.91
CA PRO A 64 -8.42 -4.51 16.04
C PRO A 64 -8.19 -5.28 14.74
N ALA A 65 -6.92 -5.65 14.51
CA ALA A 65 -6.51 -6.32 13.29
C ALA A 65 -7.12 -7.74 13.15
N GLY A 66 -7.28 -8.46 14.26
CA GLY A 66 -7.57 -9.89 14.23
C GLY A 66 -6.39 -10.70 13.64
N PRO A 67 -6.60 -11.98 13.32
CA PRO A 67 -5.64 -12.78 12.56
C PRO A 67 -5.37 -12.18 11.19
N ALA A 68 -4.11 -12.15 10.76
CA ALA A 68 -3.75 -11.58 9.48
C ALA A 68 -4.33 -12.39 8.32
N SER A 69 -5.02 -11.70 7.40
CA SER A 69 -5.59 -12.27 6.19
C SER A 69 -5.74 -11.18 5.14
N VAL A 70 -5.42 -11.49 3.90
CA VAL A 70 -5.58 -10.59 2.77
C VAL A 70 -7.07 -10.37 2.47
N GLU A 71 -7.88 -11.41 2.61
CA GLU A 71 -9.33 -11.38 2.37
C GLU A 71 -10.00 -10.35 3.29
N ARG A 72 -9.54 -10.25 4.55
CA ARG A 72 -10.05 -9.25 5.49
C ARG A 72 -9.77 -7.81 5.04
N GLU A 73 -8.61 -7.54 4.45
CA GLU A 73 -8.31 -6.22 3.88
C GLU A 73 -9.10 -5.95 2.59
N VAL A 74 -9.38 -6.97 1.81
CA VAL A 74 -10.28 -6.88 0.63
C VAL A 74 -11.70 -6.56 1.08
N GLU A 75 -12.21 -7.20 2.14
CA GLU A 75 -13.52 -6.87 2.73
C GLU A 75 -13.57 -5.44 3.27
N ASP A 76 -12.50 -4.94 3.87
CA ASP A 76 -12.41 -3.52 4.29
C ASP A 76 -12.55 -2.57 3.11
N LEU A 77 -11.84 -2.87 2.01
CA LEU A 77 -11.95 -2.07 0.79
C LEU A 77 -13.33 -2.17 0.16
N ALA A 78 -13.98 -3.34 0.17
CA ALA A 78 -15.35 -3.49 -0.27
C ALA A 78 -16.30 -2.58 0.52
N ALA A 79 -16.18 -2.59 1.86
CA ALA A 79 -16.99 -1.74 2.73
C ALA A 79 -16.74 -0.23 2.47
N LEU A 80 -15.48 0.17 2.20
CA LEU A 80 -15.14 1.55 1.86
C LEU A 80 -15.68 1.96 0.48
N ILE A 81 -15.64 1.07 -0.52
CA ILE A 81 -16.19 1.30 -1.87
C ILE A 81 -17.71 1.57 -1.79
N GLU A 82 -18.43 0.87 -0.92
CA GLU A 82 -19.87 1.11 -0.71
C GLU A 82 -20.15 2.54 -0.18
N THR A 83 -19.23 3.16 0.57
CA THR A 83 -19.39 4.54 1.05
C THR A 83 -19.33 5.60 -0.05
N VAL A 84 -18.91 5.22 -1.26
CA VAL A 84 -18.73 6.08 -2.43
C VAL A 84 -19.49 5.56 -3.68
N ASN A 85 -20.71 5.11 -3.47
CA ASN A 85 -21.67 4.63 -4.50
C ASN A 85 -21.25 3.31 -5.18
N GLY A 86 -20.56 2.41 -4.48
CA GLY A 86 -20.31 1.05 -4.92
C GLY A 86 -19.21 0.91 -5.97
N ARG A 87 -18.45 1.98 -6.30
CA ARG A 87 -17.30 1.92 -7.22
C ARG A 87 -16.29 3.02 -6.91
N ALA A 88 -15.00 2.71 -7.03
CA ALA A 88 -13.92 3.66 -6.79
C ALA A 88 -12.66 3.29 -7.56
N SER A 89 -11.82 4.27 -7.82
CA SER A 89 -10.41 4.02 -8.13
C SER A 89 -9.63 3.71 -6.86
N LEU A 90 -8.59 2.89 -6.96
CA LEU A 90 -7.68 2.63 -5.85
C LEU A 90 -6.29 3.20 -6.16
N TRP A 91 -5.68 3.84 -5.19
CA TRP A 91 -4.27 4.17 -5.24
C TRP A 91 -3.54 3.44 -4.11
N GLY A 92 -2.64 2.53 -4.48
CA GLY A 92 -1.80 1.79 -3.56
C GLY A 92 -0.39 2.37 -3.46
N TYR A 93 0.12 2.45 -2.24
CA TYR A 93 1.48 2.87 -1.93
C TYR A 93 2.27 1.72 -1.30
N SER A 94 3.42 1.33 -1.88
CA SER A 94 4.26 0.27 -1.35
C SER A 94 3.45 -1.05 -1.18
N SER A 95 3.46 -1.69 -0.02
CA SER A 95 2.64 -2.88 0.27
C SER A 95 1.13 -2.64 0.11
N GLY A 96 0.65 -1.40 0.28
CA GLY A 96 -0.73 -1.04 -0.04
C GLY A 96 -1.07 -1.22 -1.52
N SER A 97 -0.06 -1.15 -2.42
CA SER A 97 -0.25 -1.51 -3.83
C SER A 97 -0.62 -2.98 -4.00
N ALA A 98 -0.03 -3.88 -3.21
CA ALA A 98 -0.38 -5.29 -3.26
C ALA A 98 -1.81 -5.54 -2.75
N VAL A 99 -2.23 -4.85 -1.67
CA VAL A 99 -3.61 -4.93 -1.15
C VAL A 99 -4.61 -4.42 -2.19
N ALA A 100 -4.36 -3.26 -2.82
CA ALA A 100 -5.22 -2.71 -3.86
C ALA A 100 -5.31 -3.64 -5.09
N LEU A 101 -4.20 -4.25 -5.48
CA LEU A 101 -4.14 -5.22 -6.56
C LEU A 101 -4.95 -6.49 -6.23
N ARG A 102 -4.82 -7.03 -5.00
CA ARG A 102 -5.61 -8.17 -4.53
C ARG A 102 -7.11 -7.86 -4.52
N ALA A 103 -7.49 -6.65 -4.14
CA ALA A 103 -8.89 -6.22 -4.18
C ALA A 103 -9.44 -6.20 -5.61
N ALA A 104 -8.68 -5.68 -6.58
CA ALA A 104 -9.07 -5.71 -7.98
C ALA A 104 -9.14 -7.15 -8.52
N ALA A 105 -8.17 -8.01 -8.18
CA ALA A 105 -8.14 -9.41 -8.58
C ALA A 105 -9.31 -10.23 -7.98
N ALA A 106 -9.77 -9.86 -6.77
CA ALA A 106 -10.95 -10.45 -6.12
C ALA A 106 -12.29 -9.97 -6.72
N GLY A 107 -12.25 -9.11 -7.75
CA GLY A 107 -13.44 -8.67 -8.47
C GLY A 107 -14.20 -7.50 -7.82
N LEU A 108 -13.58 -6.74 -6.91
CA LEU A 108 -14.22 -5.52 -6.42
C LEU A 108 -14.41 -4.51 -7.58
N SER A 109 -15.42 -3.66 -7.45
CA SER A 109 -15.75 -2.63 -8.45
C SER A 109 -14.70 -1.51 -8.51
N VAL A 110 -13.48 -1.87 -8.96
CA VAL A 110 -12.37 -0.94 -9.13
C VAL A 110 -12.43 -0.32 -10.51
N GLU A 111 -12.61 1.02 -10.57
CA GLU A 111 -12.66 1.75 -11.85
C GLU A 111 -11.29 1.88 -12.51
N LYS A 112 -10.30 2.29 -11.74
CA LYS A 112 -8.90 2.43 -12.15
C LYS A 112 -7.99 2.07 -10.99
N LEU A 113 -6.82 1.51 -11.30
CA LEU A 113 -5.86 1.07 -10.29
C LEU A 113 -4.52 1.77 -10.52
N ALA A 114 -4.07 2.58 -9.55
CA ALA A 114 -2.76 3.21 -9.58
C ALA A 114 -1.88 2.61 -8.48
N LEU A 115 -0.69 2.12 -8.83
CA LEU A 115 0.19 1.34 -7.95
C LEU A 115 1.58 1.98 -7.90
N TYR A 116 1.99 2.48 -6.74
CA TYR A 116 3.31 3.05 -6.54
C TYR A 116 4.24 2.06 -5.82
N GLU A 117 5.22 1.54 -6.57
CA GLU A 117 6.31 0.71 -6.07
C GLU A 117 5.87 -0.46 -5.18
N ALA A 118 4.99 -1.30 -5.69
CA ALA A 118 4.63 -2.57 -5.04
C ALA A 118 5.90 -3.41 -4.83
N PRO A 119 6.25 -3.78 -3.57
CA PRO A 119 7.56 -4.35 -3.27
C PRO A 119 7.61 -5.87 -3.45
N PHE A 120 7.08 -6.36 -4.58
CA PHE A 120 7.24 -7.75 -4.98
C PHE A 120 8.72 -8.06 -5.20
N LYS A 121 9.17 -9.23 -4.83
CA LYS A 121 10.56 -9.65 -4.98
C LYS A 121 10.70 -10.53 -6.20
N THR A 122 10.74 -9.90 -7.35
CA THR A 122 10.75 -10.54 -8.67
C THR A 122 12.14 -10.58 -9.32
N ASP A 123 13.11 -9.87 -8.76
CA ASP A 123 14.48 -9.83 -9.27
C ASP A 123 15.30 -11.00 -8.70
N PRO A 124 15.71 -11.98 -9.52
CA PRO A 124 16.46 -13.15 -9.05
C PRO A 124 17.83 -12.81 -8.47
N ASP A 125 18.40 -11.65 -8.86
CA ASP A 125 19.70 -11.19 -8.38
C ASP A 125 19.60 -10.34 -7.11
N ALA A 126 18.38 -10.00 -6.68
CA ALA A 126 18.18 -9.22 -5.47
C ALA A 126 18.48 -10.05 -4.20
N LYS A 127 19.05 -9.39 -3.21
CA LYS A 127 19.16 -9.99 -1.87
C LYS A 127 17.78 -10.05 -1.24
N PHE A 128 17.29 -11.26 -1.06
CA PHE A 128 15.99 -11.49 -0.42
C PHE A 128 16.08 -11.40 1.11
N PRO A 129 14.93 -11.22 1.79
CA PRO A 129 14.85 -11.43 3.23
C PRO A 129 15.43 -12.78 3.59
N ARG A 130 15.89 -12.88 4.83
CA ARG A 130 16.26 -14.17 5.40
C ARG A 130 15.04 -15.08 5.34
N ASP A 131 15.28 -16.38 5.13
CA ASP A 131 14.21 -17.39 5.07
C ASP A 131 13.35 -17.43 6.35
N ASP A 132 13.91 -16.91 7.47
CA ASP A 132 13.24 -16.83 8.77
C ASP A 132 12.43 -15.53 8.99
N TYR A 133 12.26 -14.68 7.96
CA TYR A 133 11.61 -13.35 8.14
C TYR A 133 10.19 -13.46 8.67
N ALA A 134 9.34 -14.26 8.02
CA ALA A 134 7.94 -14.41 8.41
C ALA A 134 7.82 -15.05 9.81
N THR A 135 8.54 -16.14 10.05
CA THR A 135 8.55 -16.82 11.36
C THR A 135 8.99 -15.90 12.49
N ARG A 136 10.03 -15.10 12.26
CA ARG A 136 10.49 -14.14 13.26
C ARG A 136 9.49 -13.02 13.48
N LEU A 137 8.82 -12.56 12.44
CA LEU A 137 7.76 -11.57 12.53
C LEU A 137 6.57 -12.09 13.35
N GLU A 138 6.13 -13.31 13.10
CA GLU A 138 5.08 -14.00 13.87
C GLU A 138 5.40 -14.07 15.37
N LEU A 139 6.63 -14.48 15.71
CA LEU A 139 7.06 -14.55 17.11
C LEU A 139 7.04 -13.19 17.80
N LEU A 140 7.45 -12.12 17.11
CA LEU A 140 7.42 -10.76 17.65
C LEU A 140 5.99 -10.25 17.83
N ILE A 141 5.10 -10.56 16.90
CA ILE A 141 3.68 -10.19 16.98
C ILE A 141 2.99 -10.98 18.10
N ALA A 142 3.24 -12.27 18.24
CA ALA A 142 2.71 -13.09 19.30
C ALA A 142 3.15 -12.64 20.71
N ALA A 143 4.35 -12.05 20.81
CA ALA A 143 4.87 -11.46 22.04
C ALA A 143 4.40 -10.01 22.27
N ASP A 144 3.52 -9.45 21.42
CA ASP A 144 3.12 -8.02 21.36
C ASP A 144 4.32 -7.06 21.31
N ASP A 145 5.48 -7.52 20.83
CA ASP A 145 6.65 -6.66 20.58
C ASP A 145 6.51 -5.92 19.24
N ARG A 146 5.57 -4.98 19.20
CA ARG A 146 5.28 -4.17 18.01
C ARG A 146 6.49 -3.40 17.52
N MET A 147 7.27 -2.87 18.44
CA MET A 147 8.49 -2.12 18.11
C MET A 147 9.59 -3.05 17.57
N GLY A 148 9.74 -4.24 18.13
CA GLY A 148 10.61 -5.29 17.60
C GLY A 148 10.23 -5.70 16.19
N ALA A 149 8.92 -5.91 15.94
CA ALA A 149 8.38 -6.21 14.62
C ALA A 149 8.69 -5.10 13.61
N ALA A 150 8.47 -3.82 13.97
CA ALA A 150 8.79 -2.68 13.11
C ALA A 150 10.30 -2.57 12.82
N LYS A 151 11.16 -2.78 13.82
CA LYS A 151 12.62 -2.82 13.64
C LYS A 151 13.07 -3.99 12.76
N HIS A 152 12.45 -5.15 12.93
CA HIS A 152 12.73 -6.34 12.11
C HIS A 152 12.38 -6.08 10.65
N PHE A 153 11.20 -5.52 10.37
CA PHE A 153 10.77 -5.09 9.04
C PHE A 153 11.75 -4.10 8.40
N LEU A 154 12.14 -3.03 9.10
CA LEU A 154 13.03 -2.02 8.54
C LEU A 154 14.41 -2.60 8.16
N ARG A 155 14.95 -3.53 8.97
CA ARG A 155 16.20 -4.24 8.62
C ARG A 155 16.02 -5.13 7.40
N ASN A 156 14.85 -5.77 7.30
CA ASN A 156 14.53 -6.64 6.17
C ASN A 156 14.42 -5.88 4.84
N VAL A 157 13.92 -4.63 4.86
CA VAL A 157 13.90 -3.76 3.67
C VAL A 157 15.23 -3.04 3.41
N GLY A 158 16.31 -3.47 4.09
CA GLY A 158 17.69 -3.04 3.81
C GLY A 158 18.18 -1.84 4.63
N MET A 159 17.43 -1.40 5.66
CA MET A 159 17.88 -0.30 6.50
C MET A 159 18.98 -0.75 7.47
N PRO A 160 20.14 -0.06 7.55
CA PRO A 160 21.22 -0.40 8.49
C PRO A 160 20.72 -0.44 9.94
N GLY A 161 21.15 -1.44 10.70
CA GLY A 161 20.73 -1.64 12.09
C GLY A 161 21.02 -0.45 13.01
N THR A 162 22.14 0.24 12.79
CA THR A 162 22.50 1.49 13.50
C THR A 162 21.50 2.60 13.24
N MET A 163 21.06 2.76 11.98
CA MET A 163 20.03 3.75 11.62
C MET A 163 18.69 3.42 12.26
N VAL A 164 18.27 2.15 12.24
CA VAL A 164 17.04 1.70 12.91
C VAL A 164 17.11 1.95 14.41
N ALA A 165 18.26 1.74 15.05
CA ALA A 165 18.45 2.02 16.47
C ALA A 165 18.29 3.52 16.78
N VAL A 166 18.94 4.40 16.02
CA VAL A 166 18.82 5.86 16.19
C VAL A 166 17.39 6.33 15.93
N MET A 167 16.75 5.88 14.86
CA MET A 167 15.36 6.23 14.56
C MET A 167 14.39 5.82 15.67
N SER A 168 14.65 4.70 16.35
CA SER A 168 13.78 4.21 17.42
C SER A 168 13.74 5.13 18.66
N LEU A 169 14.64 6.09 18.76
CA LEU A 169 14.66 7.10 19.83
C LEU A 169 13.73 8.28 19.52
N VAL A 170 13.31 8.45 18.26
CA VAL A 170 12.48 9.58 17.83
C VAL A 170 11.00 9.31 18.14
N PRO A 171 10.26 10.27 18.75
CA PRO A 171 8.84 10.08 19.09
C PRO A 171 7.95 9.68 17.92
N MET A 172 8.22 10.21 16.71
CA MET A 172 7.50 9.84 15.48
C MET A 172 7.65 8.35 15.17
N PHE A 173 8.82 7.75 15.43
CA PHE A 173 9.05 6.33 15.23
C PHE A 173 8.22 5.46 16.17
N LYS A 174 7.92 5.94 17.39
CA LYS A 174 7.05 5.21 18.33
C LYS A 174 5.64 5.06 17.77
N ARG A 175 5.08 6.11 17.15
CA ARG A 175 3.76 6.05 16.49
C ARG A 175 3.77 5.10 15.29
N PHE A 176 4.81 5.15 14.50
CA PHE A 176 5.02 4.26 13.36
C PHE A 176 5.17 2.80 13.83
N GLY A 177 6.01 2.56 14.83
CA GLY A 177 6.24 1.24 15.42
C GLY A 177 5.03 0.64 16.13
N ALA A 178 4.08 1.48 16.60
CA ALA A 178 2.85 1.01 17.21
C ALA A 178 2.01 0.11 16.27
N ASN A 179 2.18 0.26 14.95
CA ASN A 179 1.52 -0.54 13.92
C ASN A 179 2.28 -1.84 13.56
N GLY A 180 3.38 -2.15 14.26
CA GLY A 180 4.23 -3.32 13.96
C GLY A 180 3.49 -4.66 13.96
N HIS A 181 2.46 -4.80 14.78
CA HIS A 181 1.62 -6.01 14.85
C HIS A 181 0.81 -6.26 13.56
N THR A 182 0.71 -5.28 12.67
CA THR A 182 -0.03 -5.43 11.39
C THR A 182 0.87 -5.83 10.22
N LEU A 183 2.17 -5.98 10.40
CA LEU A 183 3.12 -6.25 9.31
C LEU A 183 2.91 -7.60 8.62
N MET A 184 2.27 -8.55 9.28
CA MET A 184 1.92 -9.83 8.66
C MET A 184 0.89 -9.66 7.53
N PHE A 185 -0.04 -8.69 7.64
CA PHE A 185 -0.95 -8.34 6.54
C PHE A 185 -0.18 -7.87 5.30
N ASP A 186 0.86 -7.04 5.50
CA ASP A 186 1.70 -6.56 4.39
C ASP A 186 2.48 -7.71 3.73
N TYR A 187 2.98 -8.67 4.52
CA TYR A 187 3.66 -9.85 4.01
C TYR A 187 2.70 -10.74 3.20
N LEU A 188 1.54 -11.07 3.75
CA LEU A 188 0.54 -11.90 3.09
C LEU A 188 -0.02 -11.27 1.81
N ALA A 189 -0.20 -9.94 1.79
CA ALA A 189 -0.67 -9.23 0.60
C ALA A 189 0.29 -9.39 -0.59
N LEU A 190 1.60 -9.41 -0.33
CA LEU A 190 2.61 -9.68 -1.36
C LEU A 190 2.51 -11.13 -1.88
N GLY A 191 2.16 -12.08 -1.00
CA GLY A 191 2.12 -13.50 -1.32
C GLY A 191 3.51 -14.14 -1.29
N ASP A 192 3.62 -15.28 -0.64
CA ASP A 192 4.90 -15.98 -0.43
C ASP A 192 5.65 -16.26 -1.73
N GLN A 193 4.94 -16.74 -2.75
CA GLN A 193 5.49 -17.03 -4.08
C GLN A 193 6.14 -15.83 -4.78
N ASN A 194 5.79 -14.61 -4.40
CA ASN A 194 6.30 -13.37 -4.99
C ASN A 194 7.43 -12.75 -4.15
N MET A 195 8.00 -13.53 -3.23
CA MET A 195 9.03 -13.08 -2.28
C MET A 195 10.41 -13.72 -2.51
N HIS A 196 10.57 -14.55 -3.56
CA HIS A 196 11.74 -15.40 -3.76
C HIS A 196 12.45 -15.20 -5.12
N GLY A 197 12.31 -14.02 -5.75
CA GLY A 197 13.01 -13.72 -7.01
C GLY A 197 12.38 -14.33 -8.26
N SER A 198 11.16 -14.78 -8.17
CA SER A 198 10.45 -15.33 -9.32
C SER A 198 9.64 -14.25 -10.03
N PRO A 199 9.55 -14.27 -11.37
CA PRO A 199 8.65 -13.40 -12.10
C PRO A 199 7.20 -13.55 -11.63
N LEU A 200 6.44 -12.45 -11.67
CA LEU A 200 5.00 -12.50 -11.41
C LEU A 200 4.31 -13.32 -12.52
N ARG A 201 3.39 -14.18 -12.12
CA ARG A 201 2.65 -15.01 -13.06
C ARG A 201 1.43 -14.26 -13.55
N ALA A 202 1.33 -14.05 -14.87
CA ALA A 202 0.23 -13.30 -15.50
C ALA A 202 -1.14 -13.93 -15.20
N GLU A 203 -1.21 -15.27 -15.06
CA GLU A 203 -2.42 -16.00 -14.75
C GLU A 203 -3.03 -15.61 -13.40
N GLU A 204 -2.20 -15.26 -12.42
CA GLU A 204 -2.64 -14.81 -11.08
C GLU A 204 -3.41 -13.49 -11.15
N TRP A 205 -3.09 -12.66 -12.14
CA TRP A 205 -3.62 -11.30 -12.28
C TRP A 205 -4.52 -11.12 -13.51
N ALA A 206 -4.86 -12.19 -14.21
CA ALA A 206 -5.67 -12.15 -15.43
C ALA A 206 -7.08 -11.54 -15.20
N SER A 207 -7.61 -11.63 -13.99
CA SER A 207 -8.90 -11.03 -13.60
C SER A 207 -8.86 -9.52 -13.41
N VAL A 208 -7.67 -8.90 -13.34
CA VAL A 208 -7.50 -7.44 -13.16
C VAL A 208 -7.73 -6.77 -14.52
N SER A 209 -8.99 -6.50 -14.86
CA SER A 209 -9.39 -5.94 -16.15
C SER A 209 -9.44 -4.40 -16.19
N CYS A 210 -9.43 -3.73 -15.03
CA CYS A 210 -9.46 -2.28 -14.98
C CYS A 210 -8.17 -1.64 -15.51
N PRO A 211 -8.24 -0.43 -16.10
CA PRO A 211 -7.04 0.33 -16.45
C PRO A 211 -6.11 0.46 -15.24
N THR A 212 -4.84 0.08 -15.42
CA THR A 212 -3.86 0.08 -14.32
C THR A 212 -2.66 0.95 -14.68
N LEU A 213 -2.27 1.82 -13.75
CA LEU A 213 -1.07 2.65 -13.85
C LEU A 213 -0.05 2.18 -12.80
N VAL A 214 1.05 1.59 -13.26
CA VAL A 214 2.17 1.20 -12.41
C VAL A 214 3.22 2.31 -12.43
N VAL A 215 3.59 2.82 -11.26
CA VAL A 215 4.45 4.00 -11.12
C VAL A 215 5.66 3.69 -10.25
N TYR A 216 6.84 4.17 -10.66
CA TYR A 216 8.06 4.08 -9.84
C TYR A 216 8.92 5.35 -9.96
N GLY A 217 9.73 5.61 -8.95
CA GLY A 217 10.65 6.75 -8.94
C GLY A 217 11.98 6.43 -9.65
N SER A 218 12.51 7.38 -10.44
CA SER A 218 13.78 7.18 -11.16
C SER A 218 14.99 6.99 -10.24
N LYS A 219 14.89 7.42 -8.98
CA LYS A 219 15.95 7.30 -7.95
C LYS A 219 15.61 6.28 -6.86
N THR A 220 14.65 5.39 -7.11
CA THR A 220 14.31 4.30 -6.18
C THR A 220 15.31 3.13 -6.27
N TYR A 221 15.12 2.14 -5.42
CA TYR A 221 15.96 0.93 -5.41
C TYR A 221 15.81 0.13 -6.70
N PRO A 222 16.90 -0.48 -7.22
CA PRO A 222 16.84 -1.32 -8.43
C PRO A 222 15.77 -2.41 -8.36
N SER A 223 15.64 -3.09 -7.21
CA SER A 223 14.63 -4.12 -6.99
C SER A 223 13.18 -3.62 -7.13
N LEU A 224 12.88 -2.38 -6.69
CA LEU A 224 11.55 -1.77 -6.85
C LEU A 224 11.27 -1.37 -8.31
N LYS A 225 12.30 -0.93 -9.06
CA LYS A 225 12.18 -0.70 -10.50
C LYS A 225 11.88 -2.00 -11.24
N HIS A 226 12.61 -3.07 -10.88
CA HIS A 226 12.41 -4.39 -11.46
C HIS A 226 10.99 -4.89 -11.16
N ALA A 227 10.56 -4.83 -9.89
CA ALA A 227 9.22 -5.22 -9.48
C ALA A 227 8.12 -4.45 -10.23
N SER A 228 8.29 -3.14 -10.41
CA SER A 228 7.31 -2.31 -11.12
C SER A 228 7.20 -2.69 -12.60
N ARG A 229 8.31 -2.99 -13.26
CA ARG A 229 8.31 -3.48 -14.65
C ARG A 229 7.67 -4.86 -14.75
N SER A 230 8.09 -5.80 -13.92
CA SER A 230 7.52 -7.15 -13.87
C SER A 230 6.00 -7.12 -13.59
N LEU A 231 5.55 -6.19 -12.74
CA LEU A 231 4.12 -6.03 -12.46
C LEU A 231 3.36 -5.47 -13.67
N ALA A 232 3.92 -4.48 -14.36
CA ALA A 232 3.29 -3.93 -15.56
C ALA A 232 3.21 -4.98 -16.69
N ASP A 233 4.24 -5.82 -16.83
CA ASP A 233 4.28 -6.90 -17.84
C ASP A 233 3.28 -8.03 -17.52
N ALA A 234 3.00 -8.27 -16.22
CA ALA A 234 2.07 -9.33 -15.79
C ALA A 234 0.59 -8.93 -15.84
N LEU A 235 0.28 -7.64 -15.92
CA LEU A 235 -1.09 -7.13 -15.89
C LEU A 235 -1.65 -6.88 -17.29
N PRO A 236 -2.89 -7.29 -17.61
CA PRO A 236 -3.43 -7.22 -18.98
C PRO A 236 -3.62 -5.79 -19.52
N ASN A 237 -3.92 -4.80 -18.62
CA ASN A 237 -4.24 -3.43 -19.01
C ASN A 237 -3.37 -2.41 -18.24
N ALA A 238 -2.06 -2.69 -18.10
CA ALA A 238 -1.16 -1.83 -17.37
C ALA A 238 -0.38 -0.87 -18.28
N THR A 239 -0.16 0.33 -17.74
CA THR A 239 0.79 1.32 -18.27
C THR A 239 1.85 1.57 -17.22
N LEU A 240 3.12 1.59 -17.62
CA LEU A 240 4.25 1.85 -16.74
C LEU A 240 4.68 3.31 -16.86
N ARG A 241 4.87 4.00 -15.72
CA ARG A 241 5.33 5.39 -15.69
C ARG A 241 6.48 5.58 -14.69
N GLU A 242 7.60 6.14 -15.17
CA GLU A 242 8.70 6.57 -14.31
C GLU A 242 8.49 8.01 -13.85
N LEU A 243 8.68 8.28 -12.53
CA LEU A 243 8.68 9.64 -11.98
C LEU A 243 10.09 10.16 -11.82
N PRO A 244 10.49 11.19 -12.60
CA PRO A 244 11.83 11.76 -12.53
C PRO A 244 12.19 12.27 -11.13
N GLY A 245 13.38 11.91 -10.65
CA GLY A 245 13.94 12.38 -9.39
C GLY A 245 13.30 11.81 -8.12
N GLN A 246 12.24 10.99 -8.23
CA GLN A 246 11.55 10.44 -7.06
C GLN A 246 12.24 9.17 -6.54
N LYS A 247 12.09 8.94 -5.23
CA LYS A 247 12.51 7.75 -4.48
C LYS A 247 11.29 7.00 -3.98
N HIS A 248 11.48 5.91 -3.25
CA HIS A 248 10.37 5.19 -2.59
C HIS A 248 9.52 6.13 -1.72
N ALA A 249 10.14 6.99 -0.92
CA ALA A 249 9.45 8.09 -0.25
C ALA A 249 9.12 9.19 -1.28
N VAL A 250 8.01 9.02 -1.99
CA VAL A 250 7.56 9.94 -3.05
C VAL A 250 7.10 11.27 -2.46
N LYS A 251 7.39 12.37 -3.18
CA LYS A 251 6.89 13.70 -2.82
C LYS A 251 5.42 13.83 -3.27
N PRO A 252 4.52 14.35 -2.42
CA PRO A 252 3.13 14.60 -2.80
C PRO A 252 3.00 15.44 -4.07
N SER A 253 3.79 16.49 -4.23
CA SER A 253 3.81 17.36 -5.42
C SER A 253 4.17 16.63 -6.72
N ALA A 254 4.83 15.48 -6.65
CA ALA A 254 5.17 14.69 -7.84
C ALA A 254 4.12 13.62 -8.17
N ILE A 255 3.47 13.04 -7.16
CA ILE A 255 2.55 11.93 -7.37
C ILE A 255 1.09 12.38 -7.53
N VAL A 256 0.66 13.46 -6.87
CA VAL A 256 -0.70 13.98 -6.94
C VAL A 256 -1.12 14.31 -8.38
N PRO A 257 -0.34 15.05 -9.19
CA PRO A 257 -0.72 15.32 -10.57
C PRO A 257 -0.91 14.04 -11.39
N VAL A 258 -0.07 13.04 -11.17
CA VAL A 258 -0.11 11.77 -11.91
C VAL A 258 -1.35 10.95 -11.57
N ILE A 259 -1.70 10.86 -10.29
CA ILE A 259 -2.92 10.16 -9.85
C ILE A 259 -4.15 10.93 -10.30
N GLY A 260 -4.17 12.27 -10.14
CA GLY A 260 -5.28 13.13 -10.53
C GLY A 260 -5.57 13.05 -12.03
N GLU A 261 -4.53 13.13 -12.87
CA GLU A 261 -4.64 12.93 -14.31
C GLU A 261 -5.23 11.55 -14.63
N PHE A 262 -4.72 10.51 -14.00
CA PHE A 262 -5.16 9.15 -14.28
C PHE A 262 -6.58 8.88 -13.80
N VAL A 263 -6.95 9.33 -12.59
CA VAL A 263 -8.27 9.07 -12.00
C VAL A 263 -9.34 9.98 -12.60
N ALA A 264 -9.11 11.30 -12.58
CA ALA A 264 -10.11 12.28 -12.99
C ALA A 264 -10.09 12.59 -14.50
N GLY A 265 -9.04 12.20 -15.23
CA GLY A 265 -8.84 12.62 -16.62
C GLY A 265 -8.57 14.13 -16.78
N ALA A 266 -8.29 14.82 -15.67
CA ALA A 266 -8.02 16.26 -15.65
C ALA A 266 -6.51 16.50 -15.60
N THR A 267 -6.02 17.47 -16.38
CA THR A 267 -4.65 17.97 -16.23
C THR A 267 -4.55 18.71 -14.90
N VAL A 268 -4.03 18.03 -13.89
CA VAL A 268 -3.76 18.63 -12.57
C VAL A 268 -2.49 19.47 -12.70
N VAL A 269 -2.64 20.78 -12.69
CA VAL A 269 -1.51 21.71 -12.68
C VAL A 269 -0.86 21.66 -11.30
N ALA A 270 0.44 21.39 -11.26
CA ALA A 270 1.24 21.27 -10.02
C ALA A 270 1.46 22.62 -9.34
#